data_262fa64f50e7fc6f9237e5dcaae3553c
#
_entry.id   262fa64f50e7fc6f9237e5dcaae3553c
#
_cell.length_a   1.000
_cell.length_b   1.000
_cell.length_c   1.000
_cell.angle_alpha   90.00
_cell.angle_beta   90.00
_cell.angle_gamma   90.00
#
_symmetry.space_group_name_H-M   'P 1'
#
loop_
_entity.id
_entity.type
_entity.pdbx_description
1 polymer ?
#
loop_
_entity_poly.entity_id
_entity_poly.type
_entity_poly.pdbx_seq_one_letter_code
_entity_poly.pdbx_strand_id
1 'polypeptide(L)'
;MKLISISQLLDQTWELYTQHFPRFMRITCWLFIGSIFHLASLFLAPEGRELTFLATQGLLNAPQIIGLILSVVGMGGLFALIRLWAQMEVMQTTDALQKKTSATPKDIHKRTWKFAFPFLGISIVRGLIFIIPLAVIAPMYIFTILTFTAENYILWDTLEQLWGFFGSIAGLILLVLLGTWFWFSSFVLLIEGKTIGASLRQARALVRGRFFATLGRLLVPKML
;
A
#
# COMPACT_ATOMS: atom_id res chain seq x y z
N MET A 1 10.86 -26.27 -8.35
CA MET A 1 11.51 -25.52 -7.25
C MET A 1 10.80 -25.88 -5.94
N LYS A 2 11.53 -26.33 -4.93
CA LYS A 2 10.98 -26.60 -3.59
C LYS A 2 10.83 -25.27 -2.85
N LEU A 3 9.64 -24.98 -2.34
CA LEU A 3 9.43 -23.76 -1.57
C LEU A 3 10.07 -23.89 -0.18
N ILE A 4 10.79 -22.87 0.25
CA ILE A 4 11.37 -22.76 1.59
C ILE A 4 10.25 -22.84 2.64
N SER A 5 10.50 -23.49 3.78
CA SER A 5 9.53 -23.52 4.88
C SER A 5 9.32 -22.12 5.49
N ILE A 6 8.18 -21.89 6.14
CA ILE A 6 7.88 -20.61 6.77
C ILE A 6 8.91 -20.31 7.88
N SER A 7 9.27 -21.31 8.69
CA SER A 7 10.30 -21.16 9.73
C SER A 7 11.63 -20.71 9.15
N GLN A 8 12.13 -21.41 8.14
CA GLN A 8 13.38 -21.02 7.47
C GLN A 8 13.33 -19.61 6.86
N LEU A 9 12.16 -19.21 6.32
CA LEU A 9 11.99 -17.87 5.79
C LEU A 9 12.11 -16.81 6.90
N LEU A 10 11.47 -17.04 8.05
CA LEU A 10 11.52 -16.15 9.20
C LEU A 10 12.94 -16.06 9.77
N ASP A 11 13.62 -17.20 9.96
CA ASP A 11 14.98 -17.24 10.48
C ASP A 11 15.95 -16.48 9.57
N GLN A 12 15.89 -16.71 8.26
CA GLN A 12 16.73 -16.00 7.29
C GLN A 12 16.43 -14.49 7.25
N THR A 13 15.15 -14.11 7.37
CA THR A 13 14.77 -12.70 7.39
C THR A 13 15.26 -12.03 8.67
N TRP A 14 15.12 -12.68 9.81
CA TRP A 14 15.58 -12.19 11.10
C TRP A 14 17.11 -12.05 11.14
N GLU A 15 17.82 -13.06 10.67
CA GLU A 15 19.28 -13.05 10.58
C GLU A 15 19.77 -11.89 9.68
N LEU A 16 19.18 -11.74 8.49
CA LEU A 16 19.53 -10.65 7.57
C LEU A 16 19.26 -9.27 8.21
N TYR A 17 18.14 -9.12 8.90
CA TYR A 17 17.77 -7.88 9.58
C TYR A 17 18.72 -7.55 10.72
N THR A 18 19.03 -8.50 11.60
CA THR A 18 19.91 -8.27 12.76
C THR A 18 21.34 -7.99 12.34
N GLN A 19 21.88 -8.70 11.36
CA GLN A 19 23.23 -8.47 10.85
C GLN A 19 23.40 -7.10 10.17
N HIS A 20 22.34 -6.57 9.56
CA HIS A 20 22.38 -5.34 8.79
C HIS A 20 21.45 -4.24 9.34
N PHE A 21 21.10 -4.35 10.62
CA PHE A 21 20.17 -3.44 11.29
C PHE A 21 20.46 -1.94 11.07
N PRO A 22 21.70 -1.44 11.21
CA PRO A 22 21.98 -0.02 11.02
C PRO A 22 21.69 0.46 9.58
N ARG A 23 21.83 -0.44 8.61
CA ARG A 23 21.57 -0.14 7.20
C ARG A 23 20.07 0.01 6.93
N PHE A 24 19.26 -0.89 7.49
CA PHE A 24 17.80 -0.81 7.37
C PHE A 24 17.24 0.38 8.18
N MET A 25 17.75 0.62 9.39
CA MET A 25 17.35 1.77 10.21
C MET A 25 17.59 3.09 9.49
N ARG A 26 18.72 3.27 8.80
CA ARG A 26 18.97 4.49 8.04
C ARG A 26 17.92 4.73 6.95
N ILE A 27 17.44 3.68 6.28
CA ILE A 27 16.39 3.81 5.26
C ILE A 27 15.05 4.14 5.92
N THR A 28 14.70 3.45 7.02
CA THR A 28 13.42 3.65 7.70
C THR A 28 13.33 4.96 8.47
N CYS A 29 14.46 5.54 8.91
CA CYS A 29 14.50 6.86 9.54
C CYS A 29 13.88 7.96 8.67
N TRP A 30 13.96 7.85 7.35
CA TRP A 30 13.32 8.79 6.44
C TRP A 30 11.79 8.80 6.58
N LEU A 31 11.17 7.69 6.99
CA LEU A 31 9.74 7.61 7.23
C LEU A 31 9.31 8.47 8.41
N PHE A 32 10.19 8.68 9.42
CA PHE A 32 9.88 9.55 10.57
C PHE A 32 9.72 11.01 10.12
N ILE A 33 10.45 11.47 9.10
CA ILE A 33 10.30 12.82 8.56
C ILE A 33 8.87 13.04 8.06
N GLY A 34 8.32 12.09 7.28
CA GLY A 34 6.94 12.15 6.84
C GLY A 34 5.94 12.13 8.00
N SER A 35 6.22 11.35 9.05
CA SER A 35 5.38 11.29 10.25
C SER A 35 5.37 12.60 11.04
N ILE A 36 6.46 13.36 11.05
CA ILE A 36 6.52 14.70 11.69
C ILE A 36 5.52 15.66 11.02
N PHE A 37 5.47 15.68 9.68
CA PHE A 37 4.49 16.50 8.96
C PHE A 37 3.05 16.09 9.27
N HIS A 38 2.79 14.80 9.40
CA HIS A 38 1.49 14.30 9.79
C HIS A 38 1.11 14.73 11.21
N LEU A 39 2.01 14.58 12.18
CA LEU A 39 1.79 15.04 13.55
C LEU A 39 1.53 16.54 13.60
N ALA A 40 2.34 17.35 12.90
CA ALA A 40 2.12 18.78 12.81
C ALA A 40 0.73 19.14 12.24
N SER A 41 0.27 18.39 11.24
CA SER A 41 -1.06 18.59 10.65
C SER A 41 -2.19 18.29 11.65
N LEU A 42 -2.05 17.27 12.51
CA LEU A 42 -3.06 16.92 13.52
C LEU A 42 -3.25 18.03 14.56
N PHE A 43 -2.20 18.79 14.88
CA PHE A 43 -2.28 19.91 15.83
C PHE A 43 -2.84 21.19 15.20
N LEU A 44 -2.72 21.36 13.90
CA LEU A 44 -3.08 22.59 13.20
C LEU A 44 -4.38 22.48 12.40
N ALA A 45 -4.73 21.30 11.91
CA ALA A 45 -5.94 21.07 11.16
C ALA A 45 -7.16 20.99 12.09
N PRO A 46 -8.29 21.59 11.70
CA PRO A 46 -9.54 21.46 12.46
C PRO A 46 -10.06 20.02 12.37
N GLU A 47 -10.80 19.60 13.38
CA GLU A 47 -11.48 18.29 13.35
C GLU A 47 -12.50 18.23 12.19
N GLY A 48 -12.73 17.02 11.65
CA GLY A 48 -13.51 16.84 10.42
C GLY A 48 -14.92 17.44 10.46
N ARG A 49 -15.59 17.48 11.64
CA ARG A 49 -16.91 18.12 11.81
C ARG A 49 -16.80 19.64 11.78
N GLU A 50 -15.79 20.20 12.41
CA GLU A 50 -15.52 21.64 12.42
C GLU A 50 -15.08 22.12 11.04
N LEU A 51 -14.32 21.30 10.31
CA LEU A 51 -13.85 21.62 8.97
C LEU A 51 -14.99 21.98 8.02
N THR A 52 -16.03 21.14 7.98
CA THR A 52 -17.19 21.37 7.10
C THR A 52 -17.92 22.64 7.48
N PHE A 53 -18.12 22.89 8.77
CA PHE A 53 -18.78 24.10 9.26
C PHE A 53 -17.97 25.36 8.98
N LEU A 54 -16.67 25.37 9.31
CA LEU A 54 -15.79 26.50 9.10
C LEU A 54 -15.54 26.79 7.62
N ALA A 55 -15.43 25.74 6.77
CA ALA A 55 -15.27 25.91 5.34
C ALA A 55 -16.50 26.51 4.66
N THR A 56 -17.71 26.11 5.08
CA THR A 56 -18.97 26.68 4.52
C THR A 56 -19.19 28.12 4.92
N GLN A 57 -18.66 28.55 6.06
CA GLN A 57 -18.79 29.95 6.53
C GLN A 57 -17.58 30.81 6.17
N GLY A 58 -16.56 30.30 5.51
CA GLY A 58 -15.35 31.06 5.17
C GLY A 58 -14.53 31.51 6.38
N LEU A 59 -14.68 30.83 7.54
CA LEU A 59 -14.09 31.21 8.83
C LEU A 59 -12.76 30.48 9.13
N LEU A 60 -12.16 29.79 8.15
CA LEU A 60 -10.87 29.14 8.34
C LEU A 60 -9.78 30.17 8.61
N ASN A 61 -9.09 30.03 9.74
CA ASN A 61 -7.94 30.86 10.07
C ASN A 61 -6.63 30.34 9.43
N ALA A 62 -5.60 31.18 9.38
CA ALA A 62 -4.34 30.84 8.74
C ALA A 62 -3.69 29.53 9.29
N PRO A 63 -3.62 29.27 10.60
CA PRO A 63 -3.11 28.00 11.14
C PRO A 63 -3.88 26.77 10.63
N GLN A 64 -5.21 26.85 10.53
CA GLN A 64 -6.05 25.75 10.06
C GLN A 64 -5.83 25.47 8.57
N ILE A 65 -5.68 26.52 7.75
CA ILE A 65 -5.33 26.39 6.32
C ILE A 65 -3.95 25.73 6.17
N ILE A 66 -2.96 26.17 6.96
CA ILE A 66 -1.62 25.57 6.97
C ILE A 66 -1.70 24.11 7.40
N GLY A 67 -2.47 23.78 8.43
CA GLY A 67 -2.70 22.40 8.88
C GLY A 67 -3.28 21.52 7.78
N LEU A 68 -4.26 21.99 7.03
CA LEU A 68 -4.85 21.28 5.89
C LEU A 68 -3.83 21.05 4.76
N ILE A 69 -3.06 22.10 4.41
CA ILE A 69 -2.01 21.99 3.40
C ILE A 69 -0.95 20.97 3.85
N LEU A 70 -0.51 21.01 5.11
CA LEU A 70 0.43 20.04 5.66
C LEU A 70 -0.13 18.62 5.66
N SER A 71 -1.43 18.44 5.91
CA SER A 71 -2.09 17.15 5.84
C SER A 71 -2.08 16.58 4.42
N VAL A 72 -2.52 17.36 3.44
CA VAL A 72 -2.62 16.93 2.03
C VAL A 72 -1.23 16.73 1.42
N VAL A 73 -0.34 17.70 1.57
CA VAL A 73 1.01 17.65 0.99
C VAL A 73 1.91 16.70 1.77
N GLY A 74 1.85 16.74 3.11
CA GLY A 74 2.68 15.90 3.97
C GLY A 74 2.30 14.43 3.87
N MET A 75 1.00 14.11 4.05
CA MET A 75 0.52 12.72 4.02
C MET A 75 0.32 12.19 2.59
N GLY A 76 -0.37 12.95 1.74
CA GLY A 76 -0.72 12.51 0.38
C GLY A 76 0.48 12.52 -0.57
N GLY A 77 1.34 13.53 -0.46
CA GLY A 77 2.48 13.71 -1.36
C GLY A 77 3.80 13.21 -0.78
N LEU A 78 4.35 13.94 0.17
CA LEU A 78 5.72 13.72 0.64
C LEU A 78 5.88 12.36 1.32
N PHE A 79 4.97 11.99 2.23
CA PHE A 79 5.04 10.71 2.92
C PHE A 79 4.89 9.53 1.96
N ALA A 80 3.97 9.63 0.98
CA ALA A 80 3.81 8.59 -0.04
C ALA A 80 5.08 8.42 -0.88
N LEU A 81 5.73 9.52 -1.30
CA LEU A 81 6.98 9.47 -2.06
C LEU A 81 8.13 8.90 -1.25
N ILE A 82 8.30 9.33 0.00
CA ILE A 82 9.32 8.79 0.91
C ILE A 82 9.09 7.28 1.14
N ARG A 83 7.84 6.87 1.35
CA ARG A 83 7.47 5.47 1.53
C ARG A 83 7.78 4.63 0.30
N LEU A 84 7.44 5.10 -0.90
CA LEU A 84 7.75 4.40 -2.15
C LEU A 84 9.27 4.28 -2.34
N TRP A 85 10.00 5.36 -2.09
CA TRP A 85 11.46 5.35 -2.17
C TRP A 85 12.09 4.39 -1.16
N ALA A 86 11.70 4.45 0.12
CA ALA A 86 12.19 3.56 1.16
C ALA A 86 11.90 2.09 0.84
N GLN A 87 10.70 1.78 0.31
CA GLN A 87 10.34 0.44 -0.12
C GLN A 87 11.25 -0.07 -1.25
N MET A 88 11.55 0.77 -2.25
CA MET A 88 12.46 0.41 -3.33
C MET A 88 13.89 0.15 -2.80
N GLU A 89 14.38 1.02 -1.92
CA GLU A 89 15.74 0.92 -1.38
C GLU A 89 15.91 -0.30 -0.48
N VAL A 90 14.91 -0.63 0.33
CA VAL A 90 14.88 -1.87 1.13
C VAL A 90 14.94 -3.09 0.22
N MET A 91 14.09 -3.16 -0.83
CA MET A 91 14.08 -4.30 -1.76
C MET A 91 15.43 -4.50 -2.47
N GLN A 92 16.04 -3.42 -2.96
CA GLN A 92 17.33 -3.49 -3.63
C GLN A 92 18.49 -3.80 -2.67
N THR A 93 18.41 -3.28 -1.44
CA THR A 93 19.39 -3.61 -0.39
C THR A 93 19.33 -5.09 -0.05
N THR A 94 18.12 -5.64 0.13
CA THR A 94 17.91 -7.05 0.42
C THR A 94 18.45 -7.93 -0.72
N ASP A 95 18.16 -7.60 -1.98
CA ASP A 95 18.68 -8.33 -3.15
C ASP A 95 20.21 -8.31 -3.21
N ALA A 96 20.83 -7.15 -2.96
CA ALA A 96 22.29 -7.00 -2.95
C ALA A 96 22.95 -7.83 -1.84
N LEU A 97 22.33 -7.85 -0.64
CA LEU A 97 22.81 -8.63 0.49
C LEU A 97 22.69 -10.14 0.25
N GLN A 98 21.56 -10.59 -0.30
CA GLN A 98 21.34 -12.00 -0.64
C GLN A 98 22.33 -12.51 -1.72
N LYS A 99 22.63 -11.67 -2.69
CA LYS A 99 23.60 -11.96 -3.76
C LYS A 99 25.06 -11.79 -3.31
N LYS A 100 25.30 -11.39 -2.05
CA LYS A 100 26.63 -11.08 -1.52
C LYS A 100 27.43 -10.10 -2.40
N THR A 101 26.72 -9.17 -3.05
CA THR A 101 27.34 -8.18 -3.93
C THR A 101 27.92 -7.07 -3.09
N SER A 102 29.15 -6.65 -3.40
CA SER A 102 29.86 -5.56 -2.71
C SER A 102 29.33 -4.14 -3.07
N ALA A 103 28.03 -4.03 -3.36
CA ALA A 103 27.39 -2.77 -3.73
C ALA A 103 27.42 -1.76 -2.56
N THR A 104 27.96 -0.58 -2.81
CA THR A 104 27.94 0.49 -1.82
C THR A 104 26.52 1.05 -1.65
N PRO A 105 26.20 1.69 -0.50
CA PRO A 105 24.93 2.36 -0.32
C PRO A 105 24.63 3.42 -1.41
N LYS A 106 25.66 4.09 -1.92
CA LYS A 106 25.54 5.08 -3.01
C LYS A 106 25.10 4.41 -4.33
N ASP A 107 25.63 3.23 -4.64
CA ASP A 107 25.28 2.49 -5.85
C ASP A 107 23.82 2.03 -5.80
N ILE A 108 23.38 1.54 -4.64
CA ILE A 108 22.00 1.14 -4.41
C ILE A 108 21.07 2.34 -4.57
N HIS A 109 21.38 3.46 -3.94
CA HIS A 109 20.60 4.69 -4.04
C HIS A 109 20.50 5.17 -5.50
N LYS A 110 21.61 5.22 -6.24
CA LYS A 110 21.61 5.59 -7.66
C LYS A 110 20.76 4.63 -8.51
N ARG A 111 20.83 3.33 -8.21
CA ARG A 111 20.01 2.31 -8.88
C ARG A 111 18.52 2.49 -8.56
N THR A 112 18.18 2.78 -7.30
CA THR A 112 16.80 3.04 -6.86
C THR A 112 16.16 4.16 -7.66
N TRP A 113 16.87 5.28 -7.85
CA TRP A 113 16.35 6.42 -8.63
C TRP A 113 16.07 6.10 -10.11
N LYS A 114 16.83 5.20 -10.73
CA LYS A 114 16.56 4.76 -12.11
C LYS A 114 15.21 4.06 -12.24
N PHE A 115 14.76 3.40 -11.17
CA PHE A 115 13.49 2.68 -11.14
C PHE A 115 12.33 3.50 -10.56
N ALA A 116 12.55 4.76 -10.14
CA ALA A 116 11.53 5.57 -9.48
C ALA A 116 10.26 5.72 -10.35
N PHE A 117 10.39 6.12 -11.61
CA PHE A 117 9.25 6.25 -12.52
C PHE A 117 8.59 4.91 -12.88
N PRO A 118 9.32 3.84 -13.27
CA PRO A 118 8.73 2.53 -13.49
C PRO A 118 8.02 1.98 -12.24
N PHE A 119 8.57 2.21 -11.05
CA PHE A 119 7.99 1.78 -9.79
C PHE A 119 6.73 2.57 -9.44
N LEU A 120 6.72 3.87 -9.66
CA LEU A 120 5.52 4.69 -9.54
C LEU A 120 4.45 4.21 -10.51
N GLY A 121 4.81 3.95 -11.77
CA GLY A 121 3.90 3.43 -12.78
C GLY A 121 3.27 2.08 -12.38
N ILE A 122 4.06 1.11 -11.89
CA ILE A 122 3.50 -0.17 -11.44
C ILE A 122 2.63 -0.01 -10.18
N SER A 123 2.95 0.95 -9.31
CA SER A 123 2.16 1.26 -8.12
C SER A 123 0.80 1.84 -8.49
N ILE A 124 0.74 2.74 -9.48
CA ILE A 124 -0.50 3.30 -10.03
C ILE A 124 -1.34 2.19 -10.67
N VAL A 125 -0.75 1.39 -11.56
CA VAL A 125 -1.47 0.29 -12.22
C VAL A 125 -2.02 -0.70 -11.19
N ARG A 126 -1.24 -1.02 -10.17
CA ARG A 126 -1.68 -1.87 -9.08
C ARG A 126 -2.81 -1.23 -8.28
N GLY A 127 -2.74 0.07 -8.01
CA GLY A 127 -3.82 0.85 -7.39
C GLY A 127 -5.11 0.78 -8.21
N LEU A 128 -5.03 0.97 -9.53
CA LEU A 128 -6.19 0.85 -10.43
C LEU A 128 -6.80 -0.57 -10.41
N ILE A 129 -5.99 -1.61 -10.34
CA ILE A 129 -6.47 -2.99 -10.20
C ILE A 129 -7.24 -3.17 -8.89
N PHE A 130 -6.82 -2.51 -7.80
CA PHE A 130 -7.51 -2.55 -6.51
C PHE A 130 -8.82 -1.75 -6.47
N ILE A 131 -9.11 -0.90 -7.48
CA ILE A 131 -10.43 -0.28 -7.63
C ILE A 131 -11.51 -1.34 -7.93
N ILE A 132 -11.16 -2.46 -8.56
CA ILE A 132 -12.12 -3.52 -8.93
C ILE A 132 -12.84 -4.07 -7.69
N PRO A 133 -12.16 -4.58 -6.62
CA PRO A 133 -12.84 -5.00 -5.41
C PRO A 133 -13.64 -3.89 -4.73
N LEU A 134 -13.15 -2.64 -4.75
CA LEU A 134 -13.87 -1.50 -4.20
C LEU A 134 -15.16 -1.22 -4.98
N ALA A 135 -15.14 -1.33 -6.31
CA ALA A 135 -16.32 -1.17 -7.15
C ALA A 135 -17.39 -2.26 -6.89
N VAL A 136 -16.97 -3.45 -6.47
CA VAL A 136 -17.91 -4.51 -6.07
C VAL A 136 -18.59 -4.19 -4.74
N ILE A 137 -17.91 -3.49 -3.83
CA ILE A 137 -18.45 -3.10 -2.52
C ILE A 137 -19.27 -1.79 -2.62
N ALA A 138 -18.93 -0.91 -3.57
CA ALA A 138 -19.51 0.43 -3.71
C ALA A 138 -21.05 0.48 -3.75
N PRO A 139 -21.80 -0.45 -4.39
CA PRO A 139 -23.25 -0.42 -4.40
C PRO A 139 -23.88 -0.43 -3.01
N MET A 140 -23.25 -1.01 -2.00
CA MET A 140 -23.71 -0.97 -0.62
C MET A 140 -23.91 0.49 -0.14
N TYR A 141 -22.96 1.37 -0.41
CA TYR A 141 -23.04 2.79 -0.03
C TYR A 141 -24.14 3.53 -0.80
N ILE A 142 -24.38 3.15 -2.07
CA ILE A 142 -25.48 3.71 -2.86
C ILE A 142 -26.81 3.29 -2.27
N PHE A 143 -26.97 2.02 -1.91
CA PHE A 143 -28.18 1.51 -1.29
C PHE A 143 -28.44 2.16 0.07
N THR A 144 -27.40 2.36 0.90
CA THR A 144 -27.51 3.11 2.16
C THR A 144 -28.11 4.52 1.92
N ILE A 145 -27.61 5.26 0.92
CA ILE A 145 -28.13 6.59 0.60
C ILE A 145 -29.62 6.50 0.16
N LEU A 146 -29.95 5.53 -0.69
CA LEU A 146 -31.30 5.33 -1.20
C LEU A 146 -32.28 4.92 -0.10
N THR A 147 -31.85 4.16 0.90
CA THR A 147 -32.65 3.80 2.08
C THR A 147 -33.11 5.04 2.85
N PHE A 148 -32.27 6.07 2.93
CA PHE A 148 -32.63 7.32 3.63
C PHE A 148 -33.43 8.31 2.78
N THR A 149 -33.41 8.19 1.45
CA THR A 149 -33.95 9.22 0.54
C THR A 149 -35.15 8.76 -0.29
N ALA A 150 -35.36 7.47 -0.45
CA ALA A 150 -36.41 6.90 -1.30
C ALA A 150 -37.68 6.53 -0.53
N GLU A 151 -38.84 6.62 -1.20
CA GLU A 151 -40.13 6.24 -0.62
C GLU A 151 -40.21 4.74 -0.27
N ASN A 152 -39.53 3.87 -1.04
CA ASN A 152 -39.50 2.41 -0.82
C ASN A 152 -38.30 1.97 0.04
N TYR A 153 -38.18 2.52 1.23
CA TYR A 153 -37.08 2.22 2.14
C TYR A 153 -36.86 0.74 2.44
N ILE A 154 -37.96 -0.07 2.54
CA ILE A 154 -37.87 -1.50 2.83
C ILE A 154 -37.12 -2.27 1.74
N LEU A 155 -37.38 -1.92 0.46
CA LEU A 155 -36.64 -2.54 -0.67
C LEU A 155 -35.16 -2.21 -0.63
N TRP A 156 -34.83 -0.94 -0.41
CA TRP A 156 -33.44 -0.49 -0.40
C TRP A 156 -32.66 -1.04 0.80
N ASP A 157 -33.29 -1.10 1.98
CA ASP A 157 -32.73 -1.72 3.18
C ASP A 157 -32.43 -3.21 2.95
N THR A 158 -33.34 -3.94 2.33
CA THR A 158 -33.14 -5.36 1.98
C THR A 158 -31.97 -5.52 1.00
N LEU A 159 -31.89 -4.68 -0.03
CA LEU A 159 -30.80 -4.71 -1.00
C LEU A 159 -29.45 -4.33 -0.37
N GLU A 160 -29.43 -3.35 0.53
CA GLU A 160 -28.28 -2.97 1.31
C GLU A 160 -27.74 -4.15 2.13
N GLN A 161 -28.60 -4.83 2.87
CA GLN A 161 -28.20 -5.97 3.69
C GLN A 161 -27.69 -7.14 2.85
N LEU A 162 -28.40 -7.52 1.78
CA LEU A 162 -27.98 -8.58 0.87
C LEU A 162 -26.64 -8.24 0.20
N TRP A 163 -26.51 -7.03 -0.36
CA TRP A 163 -25.28 -6.63 -1.01
C TRP A 163 -24.16 -6.39 -0.02
N GLY A 164 -24.44 -5.86 1.17
CA GLY A 164 -23.49 -5.71 2.27
C GLY A 164 -22.86 -7.04 2.63
N PHE A 165 -23.64 -8.12 2.68
CA PHE A 165 -23.13 -9.45 2.96
C PHE A 165 -22.39 -10.07 1.75
N PHE A 166 -23.07 -10.25 0.63
CA PHE A 166 -22.48 -10.94 -0.54
C PHE A 166 -21.42 -10.09 -1.26
N GLY A 167 -21.65 -8.79 -1.42
CA GLY A 167 -20.71 -7.87 -2.05
C GLY A 167 -19.42 -7.70 -1.24
N SER A 168 -19.53 -7.64 0.09
CA SER A 168 -18.36 -7.56 0.97
C SER A 168 -17.52 -8.83 0.90
N ILE A 169 -18.15 -10.01 0.92
CA ILE A 169 -17.46 -11.29 0.77
C ILE A 169 -16.79 -11.37 -0.60
N ALA A 170 -17.52 -11.07 -1.67
CA ALA A 170 -16.97 -11.09 -3.03
C ALA A 170 -15.82 -10.09 -3.20
N GLY A 171 -15.97 -8.86 -2.68
CA GLY A 171 -14.94 -7.83 -2.68
C GLY A 171 -13.70 -8.26 -1.90
N LEU A 172 -13.88 -8.88 -0.73
CA LEU A 172 -12.77 -9.42 0.07
C LEU A 172 -12.04 -10.56 -0.66
N ILE A 173 -12.76 -11.48 -1.27
CA ILE A 173 -12.17 -12.56 -2.07
C ILE A 173 -11.35 -11.98 -3.23
N LEU A 174 -11.90 -11.01 -3.96
CA LEU A 174 -11.19 -10.33 -5.05
C LEU A 174 -9.96 -9.58 -4.55
N LEU A 175 -10.06 -8.89 -3.41
CA LEU A 175 -8.94 -8.18 -2.80
C LEU A 175 -7.79 -9.13 -2.45
N VAL A 176 -8.10 -10.25 -1.80
CA VAL A 176 -7.09 -11.27 -1.43
C VAL A 176 -6.48 -11.89 -2.68
N LEU A 177 -7.29 -12.22 -3.69
CA LEU A 177 -6.85 -12.84 -4.92
C LEU A 177 -5.95 -11.91 -5.74
N LEU A 178 -6.39 -10.68 -6.01
CA LEU A 178 -5.62 -9.69 -6.76
C LEU A 178 -4.39 -9.23 -5.97
N GLY A 179 -4.54 -9.04 -4.65
CA GLY A 179 -3.43 -8.72 -3.76
C GLY A 179 -2.32 -9.75 -3.84
N THR A 180 -2.65 -11.03 -3.71
CA THR A 180 -1.68 -12.13 -3.79
C THR A 180 -1.05 -12.23 -5.17
N TRP A 181 -1.84 -12.09 -6.25
CA TRP A 181 -1.32 -12.18 -7.63
C TRP A 181 -0.33 -11.07 -7.97
N PHE A 182 -0.59 -9.85 -7.53
CA PHE A 182 0.22 -8.70 -7.95
C PHE A 182 1.22 -8.23 -6.88
N TRP A 183 1.26 -8.91 -5.71
CA TRP A 183 2.20 -8.56 -4.64
C TRP A 183 3.65 -8.53 -5.12
N PHE A 184 4.05 -9.55 -5.89
CA PHE A 184 5.43 -9.70 -6.35
C PHE A 184 5.79 -8.81 -7.55
N SER A 185 4.84 -8.09 -8.14
CA SER A 185 5.09 -7.29 -9.34
C SER A 185 6.18 -6.24 -9.16
N SER A 186 6.23 -5.60 -7.98
CA SER A 186 7.26 -4.63 -7.63
C SER A 186 8.66 -5.27 -7.52
N PHE A 187 8.74 -6.48 -6.98
CA PHE A 187 10.00 -7.23 -6.89
C PHE A 187 10.50 -7.62 -8.28
N VAL A 188 9.64 -8.15 -9.12
CA VAL A 188 10.01 -8.54 -10.50
C VAL A 188 10.50 -7.32 -11.29
N LEU A 189 9.85 -6.16 -11.15
CA LEU A 189 10.26 -4.93 -11.79
C LEU A 189 11.64 -4.47 -11.31
N LEU A 190 11.87 -4.42 -10.00
CA LEU A 190 13.10 -3.88 -9.42
C LEU A 190 14.30 -4.81 -9.54
N ILE A 191 14.08 -6.12 -9.35
CA ILE A 191 15.16 -7.12 -9.30
C ILE A 191 15.51 -7.62 -10.70
N GLU A 192 14.50 -7.90 -11.51
CA GLU A 192 14.70 -8.44 -12.86
C GLU A 192 14.75 -7.34 -13.94
N GLY A 193 14.44 -6.08 -13.61
CA GLY A 193 14.49 -4.96 -14.54
C GLY A 193 13.47 -5.04 -15.67
N LYS A 194 12.34 -5.74 -15.47
CA LYS A 194 11.30 -5.94 -16.47
C LYS A 194 10.39 -4.74 -16.63
N THR A 195 9.70 -4.66 -17.77
CA THR A 195 8.65 -3.66 -18.01
C THR A 195 7.44 -3.91 -17.10
N ILE A 196 6.62 -2.88 -16.86
CA ILE A 196 5.44 -2.95 -15.97
C ILE A 196 4.52 -4.12 -16.35
N GLY A 197 4.15 -4.24 -17.64
CA GLY A 197 3.26 -5.32 -18.10
C GLY A 197 3.88 -6.72 -17.98
N ALA A 198 5.19 -6.86 -18.23
CA ALA A 198 5.90 -8.13 -18.05
C ALA A 198 5.98 -8.50 -16.56
N SER A 199 6.22 -7.52 -15.67
CA SER A 199 6.28 -7.72 -14.23
C SER A 199 4.95 -8.20 -13.65
N LEU A 200 3.83 -7.63 -14.10
CA LEU A 200 2.48 -8.07 -13.69
C LEU A 200 2.18 -9.49 -14.15
N ARG A 201 2.48 -9.81 -15.41
CA ARG A 201 2.27 -11.17 -15.96
C ARG A 201 3.11 -12.21 -15.23
N GLN A 202 4.37 -11.89 -14.94
CA GLN A 202 5.26 -12.80 -14.24
C GLN A 202 4.88 -12.94 -12.78
N ALA A 203 4.50 -11.87 -12.08
CA ALA A 203 4.00 -11.94 -10.70
C ALA A 203 2.81 -12.91 -10.60
N ARG A 204 1.84 -12.80 -11.52
CA ARG A 204 0.72 -13.74 -11.59
C ARG A 204 1.18 -15.17 -11.86
N ALA A 205 2.15 -15.37 -12.77
CA ALA A 205 2.69 -16.69 -13.09
C ALA A 205 3.40 -17.35 -11.90
N LEU A 206 4.11 -16.58 -11.05
CA LEU A 206 4.76 -17.07 -9.84
C LEU A 206 3.77 -17.63 -8.81
N VAL A 207 2.57 -17.06 -8.75
CA VAL A 207 1.53 -17.46 -7.79
C VAL A 207 0.63 -18.56 -8.35
N ARG A 208 0.53 -18.68 -9.69
CA ARG A 208 -0.32 -19.67 -10.34
C ARG A 208 0.04 -21.10 -9.93
N GLY A 209 -0.96 -21.86 -9.48
CA GLY A 209 -0.80 -23.23 -8.97
C GLY A 209 -0.26 -23.36 -7.55
N ARG A 210 0.11 -22.25 -6.88
CA ARG A 210 0.64 -22.22 -5.52
C ARG A 210 0.01 -21.14 -4.65
N PHE A 211 -1.21 -20.73 -4.98
CA PHE A 211 -1.90 -19.58 -4.39
C PHE A 211 -1.92 -19.63 -2.85
N PHE A 212 -2.47 -20.70 -2.27
CA PHE A 212 -2.59 -20.82 -0.82
C PHE A 212 -1.24 -20.90 -0.10
N ALA A 213 -0.25 -21.57 -0.70
CA ALA A 213 1.10 -21.62 -0.14
C ALA A 213 1.78 -20.23 -0.17
N THR A 214 1.52 -19.44 -1.19
CA THR A 214 2.01 -18.07 -1.31
C THR A 214 1.29 -17.15 -0.35
N LEU A 215 -0.04 -17.23 -0.28
CA LEU A 215 -0.86 -16.44 0.63
C LEU A 215 -0.45 -16.68 2.09
N GLY A 216 -0.27 -17.93 2.51
CA GLY A 216 0.19 -18.25 3.86
C GLY A 216 1.55 -17.60 4.18
N ARG A 217 2.50 -17.61 3.23
CA ARG A 217 3.82 -16.95 3.42
C ARG A 217 3.76 -15.41 3.46
N LEU A 218 2.75 -14.81 2.85
CA LEU A 218 2.54 -13.37 2.90
C LEU A 218 1.85 -12.93 4.19
N LEU A 219 0.99 -13.78 4.76
CA LEU A 219 0.20 -13.44 5.96
C LEU A 219 0.99 -13.70 7.25
N VAL A 220 1.71 -14.82 7.36
CA VAL A 220 2.40 -15.20 8.60
C VAL A 220 3.36 -14.13 9.12
N PRO A 221 4.24 -13.50 8.31
CA PRO A 221 5.14 -12.45 8.81
C PRO A 221 4.43 -11.16 9.25
N LYS A 222 3.13 -11.00 8.92
CA LYS A 222 2.34 -9.82 9.32
C LYS A 222 1.51 -10.08 10.58
N MET A 223 1.41 -11.33 11.00
CA MET A 223 0.66 -11.73 12.19
C MET A 223 1.57 -11.92 13.42
N LEU A 224 2.87 -11.93 13.23
CA LEU A 224 3.92 -11.95 14.25
C LEU A 224 4.48 -10.54 14.49
#